data_7ba45ad8328a6475ef3a87bc53894afe
#
_entry.id   7ba45ad8328a6475ef3a87bc53894afe
#
_cell.length_a   1.000
_cell.length_b   1.000
_cell.length_c   1.000
_cell.angle_alpha   90.00
_cell.angle_beta   90.00
_cell.angle_gamma   90.00
#
_symmetry.space_group_name_H-M   'P 1'
#
loop_
_entity.id
_entity.type
_entity.pdbx_description
1 polymer ?
#
loop_
_entity_poly.entity_id
_entity_poly.type
_entity_poly.pdbx_seq_one_letter_code
_entity_poly.pdbx_strand_id
1 'polypeptide(L)'
;MKIHEYQAKNILKKYGVAVPRGEMVESQGAGETAAKKLFDSGATGVVVKAQIHAGGRGKGGGVKIAKSVEEAAELASKILGMTLVTHQTGPEGRVVRRLLIEETLPIEKELYLGIVIDRAQARPVFMASAAGG
;
A
#
# COMPACT_ATOMS: atom_id res chain seq x y z
N MET A 1 -0.02 -1.93 -18.68
CA MET A 1 0.99 -2.34 -17.67
C MET A 1 0.38 -2.14 -16.29
N LYS A 2 0.53 -3.12 -15.43
CA LYS A 2 0.06 -3.04 -14.02
C LYS A 2 1.28 -3.09 -13.11
N ILE A 3 1.40 -2.13 -12.19
CA ILE A 3 2.44 -2.11 -11.17
C ILE A 3 1.81 -2.13 -9.77
N HIS A 4 2.55 -2.59 -8.78
CA HIS A 4 2.13 -2.52 -7.39
C HIS A 4 2.32 -1.13 -6.80
N GLU A 5 1.65 -0.84 -5.69
CA GLU A 5 1.76 0.43 -4.96
C GLU A 5 3.22 0.77 -4.59
N TYR A 6 3.99 -0.20 -4.08
CA TYR A 6 5.38 0.04 -3.71
C TYR A 6 6.25 0.42 -4.91
N GLN A 7 5.98 -0.15 -6.10
CA GLN A 7 6.70 0.20 -7.32
C GLN A 7 6.35 1.62 -7.78
N ALA A 8 5.07 2.01 -7.71
CA ALA A 8 4.63 3.37 -8.03
C ALA A 8 5.28 4.39 -7.06
N LYS A 9 5.30 4.09 -5.75
CA LYS A 9 5.95 4.95 -4.76
C LYS A 9 7.45 5.09 -4.98
N ASN A 10 8.14 4.02 -5.37
CA ASN A 10 9.56 4.09 -5.73
C ASN A 10 9.81 5.01 -6.94
N ILE A 11 8.94 4.96 -7.94
CA ILE A 11 9.01 5.88 -9.09
C ILE A 11 8.77 7.32 -8.63
N LEU A 12 7.71 7.58 -7.86
CA LEU A 12 7.40 8.90 -7.34
C LEU A 12 8.56 9.48 -6.53
N LYS A 13 9.14 8.68 -5.63
CA LYS A 13 10.32 9.07 -4.84
C LYS A 13 11.51 9.43 -5.72
N LYS A 14 11.75 8.68 -6.80
CA LYS A 14 12.82 8.98 -7.77
C LYS A 14 12.67 10.35 -8.42
N TYR A 15 11.43 10.80 -8.59
CA TYR A 15 11.11 12.13 -9.14
C TYR A 15 10.89 13.21 -8.06
N GLY A 16 11.32 12.96 -6.82
CA GLY A 16 11.29 13.95 -5.75
C GLY A 16 9.93 14.14 -5.07
N VAL A 17 8.95 13.28 -5.34
CA VAL A 17 7.66 13.31 -4.64
C VAL A 17 7.83 12.70 -3.26
N ALA A 18 7.36 13.41 -2.22
CA ALA A 18 7.36 12.88 -0.87
C ALA A 18 6.42 11.66 -0.76
N VAL A 19 6.95 10.58 -0.22
CA VAL A 19 6.19 9.35 0.06
C VAL A 19 6.52 8.88 1.49
N PRO A 20 5.60 8.19 2.18
CA PRO A 20 5.89 7.61 3.49
C PRO A 20 7.09 6.66 3.43
N ARG A 21 7.86 6.60 4.52
CA ARG A 21 8.95 5.63 4.64
C ARG A 21 8.38 4.23 4.73
N GLY A 22 8.99 3.31 4.01
CA GLY A 22 8.55 1.92 4.00
C GLY A 22 9.35 1.07 3.03
N GLU A 23 9.17 -0.24 3.14
CA GLU A 23 9.79 -1.21 2.25
C GLU A 23 8.86 -2.39 1.93
N MET A 24 9.03 -2.96 0.75
CA MET A 24 8.33 -4.17 0.34
C MET A 24 9.01 -5.39 0.92
N VAL A 25 8.22 -6.34 1.41
CA VAL A 25 8.69 -7.58 2.01
C VAL A 25 7.91 -8.78 1.47
N GLU A 26 8.54 -9.97 1.49
CA GLU A 26 7.97 -11.22 1.01
C GLU A 26 7.90 -12.31 2.10
N SER A 27 8.31 -11.98 3.33
CA SER A 27 8.24 -12.90 4.48
C SER A 27 7.85 -12.17 5.76
N GLN A 28 7.35 -12.94 6.74
CA GLN A 28 7.02 -12.42 8.06
C GLN A 28 8.24 -11.80 8.74
N GLY A 29 9.37 -12.50 8.76
CA GLY A 29 10.59 -12.00 9.41
C GLY A 29 11.14 -10.72 8.77
N ALA A 30 11.04 -10.58 7.45
CA ALA A 30 11.38 -9.33 6.77
C ALA A 30 10.38 -8.22 7.15
N GLY A 31 9.10 -8.55 7.32
CA GLY A 31 8.07 -7.62 7.78
C GLY A 31 8.32 -7.11 9.20
N GLU A 32 8.70 -8.00 10.11
CA GLU A 32 9.10 -7.66 11.48
C GLU A 32 10.31 -6.73 11.48
N THR A 33 11.36 -7.07 10.71
CA THR A 33 12.57 -6.25 10.59
C THR A 33 12.26 -4.86 10.02
N ALA A 34 11.42 -4.77 9.00
CA ALA A 34 10.99 -3.50 8.41
C ALA A 34 10.21 -2.64 9.41
N ALA A 35 9.28 -3.24 10.15
CA ALA A 35 8.52 -2.56 11.19
C ALA A 35 9.46 -2.04 12.30
N LYS A 36 10.40 -2.87 12.76
CA LYS A 36 11.38 -2.46 13.78
C LYS A 36 12.18 -1.24 13.34
N LYS A 37 12.70 -1.23 12.11
CA LYS A 37 13.42 -0.06 11.57
C LYS A 37 12.57 1.21 11.59
N LEU A 38 11.29 1.12 11.23
CA LEU A 38 10.38 2.27 11.24
C LEU A 38 10.12 2.78 12.66
N PHE A 39 9.84 1.89 13.63
CA PHE A 39 9.65 2.29 15.02
C PHE A 39 10.94 2.87 15.63
N ASP A 40 12.10 2.25 15.40
CA ASP A 40 13.40 2.75 15.87
C ASP A 40 13.73 4.14 15.29
N SER A 41 13.18 4.49 14.12
CA SER A 41 13.33 5.80 13.49
C SER A 41 12.20 6.80 13.81
N GLY A 42 11.34 6.49 14.79
CA GLY A 42 10.37 7.41 15.35
C GLY A 42 8.94 7.28 14.79
N ALA A 43 8.64 6.25 14.01
CA ALA A 43 7.26 6.01 13.59
C ALA A 43 6.37 5.71 14.80
N THR A 44 5.16 6.30 14.84
CA THR A 44 4.17 6.06 15.91
C THR A 44 3.30 4.84 15.64
N GLY A 45 3.36 4.31 14.45
CA GLY A 45 2.69 3.11 13.98
C GLY A 45 3.17 2.74 12.60
N VAL A 46 2.85 1.54 12.17
CA VAL A 46 3.12 1.07 10.81
C VAL A 46 1.84 0.52 10.18
N VAL A 47 1.77 0.59 8.86
CA VAL A 47 0.67 0.02 8.07
C VAL A 47 1.22 -1.18 7.32
N VAL A 48 0.56 -2.32 7.49
CA VAL A 48 0.84 -3.55 6.74
C VAL A 48 -0.14 -3.62 5.57
N LYS A 49 0.36 -3.51 4.34
CA LYS A 49 -0.47 -3.39 3.13
C LYS A 49 -0.21 -4.53 2.15
N ALA A 50 -1.22 -5.34 1.90
CA ALA A 50 -1.16 -6.35 0.83
C ALA A 50 -0.85 -5.70 -0.51
N GLN A 51 0.06 -6.27 -1.27
CA GLN A 51 0.41 -5.84 -2.61
C GLN A 51 -0.20 -6.79 -3.63
N ILE A 52 -1.34 -6.40 -4.19
CA ILE A 52 -2.03 -7.08 -5.30
C ILE A 52 -2.41 -6.05 -6.37
N HIS A 53 -2.62 -6.51 -7.58
CA HIS A 53 -3.04 -5.64 -8.70
C HIS A 53 -4.56 -5.37 -8.67
N ALA A 54 -5.06 -4.89 -7.52
CA ALA A 54 -6.45 -4.49 -7.34
C ALA A 54 -6.57 -3.41 -6.28
N GLY A 55 -7.58 -2.56 -6.42
CA GLY A 55 -8.01 -1.61 -5.40
C GLY A 55 -8.97 -2.25 -4.38
N GLY A 56 -9.42 -1.45 -3.39
CA GLY A 56 -10.35 -1.92 -2.36
C GLY A 56 -9.74 -2.83 -1.29
N ARG A 57 -8.41 -2.92 -1.22
CA ARG A 57 -7.67 -3.78 -0.30
C ARG A 57 -8.01 -3.56 1.17
N GLY A 58 -8.26 -2.30 1.56
CA GLY A 58 -8.63 -1.96 2.94
C GLY A 58 -9.95 -2.61 3.36
N LYS A 59 -10.97 -2.52 2.52
CA LYS A 59 -12.28 -3.16 2.75
C LYS A 59 -12.19 -4.68 2.75
N GLY A 60 -11.27 -5.25 1.97
CA GLY A 60 -11.01 -6.70 1.93
C GLY A 60 -10.14 -7.21 3.09
N GLY A 61 -9.68 -6.36 4.00
CA GLY A 61 -8.83 -6.76 5.13
C GLY A 61 -7.33 -6.82 4.81
N GLY A 62 -6.92 -6.42 3.61
CA GLY A 62 -5.52 -6.43 3.17
C GLY A 62 -4.70 -5.20 3.59
N VAL A 63 -5.26 -4.30 4.40
CA VAL A 63 -4.56 -3.12 4.95
C VAL A 63 -4.90 -3.02 6.43
N LYS A 64 -3.88 -3.08 7.28
CA LYS A 64 -4.00 -3.06 8.74
C LYS A 64 -2.92 -2.18 9.35
N ILE A 65 -3.27 -1.51 10.45
CA ILE A 65 -2.34 -0.71 11.24
C ILE A 65 -1.84 -1.56 12.41
N ALA A 66 -0.54 -1.51 12.66
CA ALA A 66 0.12 -2.07 13.82
C ALA A 66 0.73 -0.96 14.69
N LYS A 67 0.63 -1.12 16.00
CA LYS A 67 1.16 -0.18 16.99
C LYS A 67 2.44 -0.68 17.66
N SER A 68 2.85 -1.89 17.35
CA SER A 68 4.10 -2.49 17.83
C SER A 68 4.74 -3.38 16.74
N VAL A 69 6.00 -3.76 16.96
CA VAL A 69 6.72 -4.67 16.07
C VAL A 69 6.07 -6.05 16.06
N GLU A 70 5.65 -6.53 17.23
CA GLU A 70 4.99 -7.83 17.41
C GLU A 70 3.66 -7.87 16.65
N GLU A 71 2.85 -6.82 16.79
CA GLU A 71 1.59 -6.70 16.06
C GLU A 71 1.80 -6.66 14.54
N ALA A 72 2.85 -5.97 14.09
CA ALA A 72 3.21 -5.93 12.66
C ALA A 72 3.61 -7.32 12.14
N ALA A 73 4.38 -8.09 12.92
CA ALA A 73 4.77 -9.46 12.59
C ALA A 73 3.55 -10.40 12.51
N GLU A 74 2.61 -10.30 13.47
CA GLU A 74 1.36 -11.06 13.44
C GLU A 74 0.51 -10.73 12.21
N LEU A 75 0.33 -9.45 11.91
CA LEU A 75 -0.42 -8.99 10.74
C LEU A 75 0.25 -9.43 9.44
N ALA A 76 1.57 -9.36 9.36
CA ALA A 76 2.32 -9.86 8.21
C ALA A 76 2.07 -11.36 8.00
N SER A 77 2.11 -12.15 9.07
CA SER A 77 1.81 -13.59 9.03
C SER A 77 0.39 -13.89 8.57
N LYS A 78 -0.59 -13.10 9.00
CA LYS A 78 -2.00 -13.29 8.64
C LYS A 78 -2.31 -12.88 7.20
N ILE A 79 -1.67 -11.82 6.71
CA ILE A 79 -1.98 -11.25 5.40
C ILE A 79 -1.17 -11.93 4.28
N LEU A 80 0.09 -12.33 4.53
CA LEU A 80 0.86 -13.12 3.58
C LEU A 80 0.20 -14.48 3.34
N GLY A 81 0.02 -14.83 2.09
CA GLY A 81 -0.61 -16.08 1.68
C GLY A 81 -2.13 -16.09 1.71
N MET A 82 -2.79 -15.07 2.30
CA MET A 82 -4.25 -15.00 2.24
C MET A 82 -4.74 -14.78 0.81
N THR A 83 -5.93 -15.27 0.52
CA THR A 83 -6.66 -14.90 -0.70
C THR A 83 -7.49 -13.65 -0.41
N LEU A 84 -7.08 -12.53 -0.99
CA LEU A 84 -7.74 -11.25 -0.80
C LEU A 84 -8.79 -11.02 -1.89
N VAL A 85 -10.04 -10.90 -1.47
CA VAL A 85 -11.18 -10.60 -2.34
C VAL A 85 -11.53 -9.12 -2.23
N THR A 86 -11.63 -8.44 -3.36
CA THR A 86 -12.07 -7.05 -3.47
C THR A 86 -13.05 -6.91 -4.63
N HIS A 87 -13.69 -5.76 -4.74
CA HIS A 87 -14.58 -5.48 -5.89
C HIS A 87 -13.87 -5.51 -7.25
N GLN A 88 -12.52 -5.52 -7.27
CA GLN A 88 -11.71 -5.54 -8.50
C GLN A 88 -11.03 -6.88 -8.78
N THR A 89 -11.03 -7.82 -7.84
CA THR A 89 -10.38 -9.12 -8.02
C THR A 89 -11.28 -10.18 -8.63
N GLY A 90 -12.59 -9.97 -8.58
CA GLY A 90 -13.55 -11.06 -8.75
C GLY A 90 -13.66 -11.94 -7.49
N PRO A 91 -14.63 -12.88 -7.48
CA PRO A 91 -14.89 -13.74 -6.32
C PRO A 91 -13.75 -14.70 -6.00
N GLU A 92 -12.93 -15.07 -6.98
CA GLU A 92 -11.74 -15.92 -6.80
C GLU A 92 -10.62 -15.23 -6.01
N GLY A 93 -10.64 -13.89 -5.93
CA GLY A 93 -9.63 -13.10 -5.22
C GLY A 93 -8.23 -13.18 -5.83
N ARG A 94 -7.25 -12.70 -5.07
CA ARG A 94 -5.82 -12.79 -5.40
C ARG A 94 -5.02 -13.19 -4.16
N VAL A 95 -4.11 -14.13 -4.33
CA VAL A 95 -3.18 -14.53 -3.27
C VAL A 95 -2.18 -13.41 -3.00
N VAL A 96 -2.04 -13.01 -1.75
CA VAL A 96 -1.10 -11.99 -1.31
C VAL A 96 0.29 -12.60 -1.18
N ARG A 97 1.22 -12.21 -2.03
CA ARG A 97 2.61 -12.70 -2.03
C ARG A 97 3.61 -11.66 -1.51
N ARG A 98 3.20 -10.40 -1.40
CA ARG A 98 4.04 -9.27 -1.00
C ARG A 98 3.27 -8.33 -0.10
N LEU A 99 3.98 -7.73 0.84
CA LEU A 99 3.48 -6.66 1.68
C LEU A 99 4.32 -5.40 1.48
N LEU A 100 3.69 -4.25 1.64
CA LEU A 100 4.37 -2.99 1.89
C LEU A 100 4.21 -2.67 3.38
N ILE A 101 5.33 -2.58 4.09
CA ILE A 101 5.39 -2.12 5.48
C ILE A 101 5.78 -0.65 5.44
N GLU A 102 4.91 0.21 5.94
CA GLU A 102 5.01 1.65 5.76
C GLU A 102 4.66 2.39 7.06
N GLU A 103 5.33 3.50 7.35
CA GLU A 103 4.99 4.32 8.52
C GLU A 103 3.57 4.88 8.41
N THR A 104 2.89 5.04 9.54
CA THR A 104 1.66 5.83 9.60
C THR A 104 2.00 7.31 9.58
N LEU A 105 1.15 8.09 8.91
CA LEU A 105 1.23 9.54 8.89
C LEU A 105 -0.07 10.13 9.45
N PRO A 106 -0.02 11.29 10.13
CA PRO A 106 -1.22 12.02 10.49
C PRO A 106 -1.85 12.61 9.23
N ILE A 107 -2.92 11.98 8.77
CA ILE A 107 -3.63 12.41 7.55
C ILE A 107 -4.56 13.56 7.93
N GLU A 108 -4.27 14.76 7.44
CA GLU A 108 -5.12 15.92 7.59
C GLU A 108 -6.23 15.96 6.54
N LYS A 109 -5.88 15.60 5.28
CA LYS A 109 -6.81 15.61 4.16
C LYS A 109 -6.43 14.57 3.12
N GLU A 110 -7.43 13.86 2.62
CA GLU A 110 -7.28 12.95 1.48
C GLU A 110 -7.85 13.59 0.21
N LEU A 111 -7.10 13.49 -0.87
CA LEU A 111 -7.50 13.94 -2.20
C LEU A 111 -7.41 12.76 -3.16
N TYR A 112 -8.30 12.71 -4.12
CA TYR A 112 -8.17 11.82 -5.26
C TYR A 112 -7.37 12.49 -6.36
N LEU A 113 -6.38 11.79 -6.90
CA LEU A 113 -5.62 12.19 -8.07
C LEU A 113 -5.40 10.99 -8.97
N GLY A 114 -5.78 11.10 -10.23
CA GLY A 114 -5.55 10.10 -11.26
C GLY A 114 -5.04 10.72 -12.54
N ILE A 115 -4.34 9.92 -13.34
CA ILE A 115 -3.91 10.28 -14.70
C ILE A 115 -4.37 9.18 -15.63
N VAL A 116 -5.07 9.56 -16.70
CA VAL A 116 -5.54 8.65 -17.74
C VAL A 116 -5.11 9.16 -19.11
N ILE A 117 -4.99 8.24 -20.07
CA ILE A 117 -4.82 8.62 -21.47
C ILE A 117 -6.21 8.80 -22.08
N ASP A 118 -6.55 10.04 -22.42
CA ASP A 118 -7.74 10.33 -23.21
C ASP A 118 -7.42 10.02 -24.69
N ARG A 119 -8.00 8.93 -25.17
CA ARG A 119 -7.75 8.45 -26.53
C ARG A 119 -8.41 9.33 -27.59
N ALA A 120 -9.53 10.00 -27.25
CA ALA A 120 -10.20 10.90 -28.18
C ALA A 120 -9.38 12.17 -28.42
N GLN A 121 -8.72 12.67 -27.37
CA GLN A 121 -7.88 13.87 -27.46
C GLN A 121 -6.38 13.54 -27.63
N ALA A 122 -6.00 12.26 -27.64
CA ALA A 122 -4.63 11.75 -27.78
C ALA A 122 -3.64 12.40 -26.79
N ARG A 123 -4.05 12.59 -25.53
CA ARG A 123 -3.22 13.22 -24.49
C ARG A 123 -3.49 12.64 -23.09
N PRO A 124 -2.53 12.78 -22.15
CA PRO A 124 -2.79 12.49 -20.75
C PRO A 124 -3.72 13.56 -20.14
N VAL A 125 -4.64 13.12 -19.30
CA VAL A 125 -5.59 13.99 -18.58
C VAL A 125 -5.52 13.67 -17.09
N PHE A 126 -5.42 14.72 -16.28
CA PHE A 126 -5.51 14.63 -14.84
C PHE A 126 -6.97 14.62 -14.40
N MET A 127 -7.27 13.73 -13.44
CA MET A 127 -8.53 13.72 -12.71
C MET A 127 -8.23 14.02 -11.25
N ALA A 128 -8.88 15.01 -10.67
CA ALA A 128 -8.70 15.38 -9.28
C ALA A 128 -10.05 15.60 -8.60
N SER A 129 -10.14 15.21 -7.33
CA SER A 129 -11.31 15.41 -6.49
C SER A 129 -10.88 15.75 -5.05
N ALA A 130 -11.64 16.63 -4.39
CA ALA A 130 -11.47 16.91 -2.97
C ALA A 130 -12.04 15.79 -2.08
N ALA A 131 -12.86 14.91 -2.61
CA ALA A 131 -13.24 13.67 -1.95
C ALA A 131 -12.14 12.65 -2.17
N GLY A 132 -11.53 12.19 -1.10
CA GLY A 132 -10.47 11.17 -1.13
C GLY A 132 -10.89 9.84 -1.76
N GLY A 133 -9.96 8.97 -1.97
CA GLY A 133 -10.17 7.67 -2.62
C GLY A 133 -10.92 6.64 -1.77
#